data_fd49f0d99eaa3c5020e9f4a70ccc863e
#
_entry.id   fd49f0d99eaa3c5020e9f4a70ccc863e
#
_cell.length_a   1.000
_cell.length_b   1.000
_cell.length_c   1.000
_cell.angle_alpha   90.00
_cell.angle_beta   90.00
_cell.angle_gamma   90.00
#
_symmetry.space_group_name_H-M   'P 1'
#
loop_
_entity.id
_entity.type
_entity.pdbx_description
1 polymer ?
#
loop_
_entity_poly.entity_id
_entity_poly.type
_entity_poly.pdbx_seq_one_letter_code
_entity_poly.pdbx_strand_id
1 'polypeptide(L)'
;MEDCLIPLNIHTPSILRLILTVFLSAGLFAQDQTLYILHTNNTNGALENCYCPDHPFGSVEKRTIFVKDFINEHPNTVLVDAGDFFTMTHQSYKDSLMAEAYALLPYDAILPGDQELTMDGDKIDPLLGLMNTKIVGTNIAMDGVNNLVSSHLVDRGGYRIAIMGIMDPYAVKYYSEELKEKIQLSDPVKAVEAEMEILKDKADIFILLTHQGADLDEAFAEKVKGLHVIVGSHSQSAMDEPKEVNGTLIVQAGKEGYYVGTAALILNKDTIEAKSGRIDTMTFDMPDDDRVMEMIHEYESKTGRINRRKLIMKEEK
;
A
#
# COMPACT_ATOMS: atom_id res chain seq x y z
N MET A 1 -10.76 55.44 81.06
CA MET A 1 -10.63 55.73 79.61
C MET A 1 -10.29 54.41 78.90
N GLU A 2 -11.32 53.70 78.60
CA GLU A 2 -11.20 52.39 78.03
C GLU A 2 -11.86 52.45 76.63
N ASP A 3 -11.06 52.23 75.56
CA ASP A 3 -11.55 52.24 74.21
C ASP A 3 -12.12 50.88 73.84
N CYS A 4 -13.38 50.87 73.45
CA CYS A 4 -14.15 49.73 73.05
C CYS A 4 -13.96 49.50 71.56
N LEU A 5 -13.17 48.51 71.17
CA LEU A 5 -13.05 48.07 69.78
C LEU A 5 -14.08 47.00 69.44
N ILE A 6 -14.99 47.31 68.50
CA ILE A 6 -15.98 46.41 67.92
C ILE A 6 -15.34 45.66 66.76
N PRO A 7 -15.38 44.29 66.66
CA PRO A 7 -14.92 43.57 65.50
C PRO A 7 -15.96 43.57 64.36
N LEU A 8 -15.57 44.09 63.21
CA LEU A 8 -16.34 43.99 61.95
C LEU A 8 -16.32 42.58 61.44
N ASN A 9 -17.46 41.96 61.46
CA ASN A 9 -17.68 40.63 60.88
C ASN A 9 -18.07 40.79 59.38
N ILE A 10 -17.13 40.58 58.46
CA ILE A 10 -17.40 40.68 57.04
C ILE A 10 -17.86 39.31 56.56
N HIS A 11 -19.14 39.13 56.35
CA HIS A 11 -19.72 38.02 55.64
C HIS A 11 -19.45 38.18 54.13
N THR A 12 -18.58 37.38 53.57
CA THR A 12 -18.42 37.25 52.12
C THR A 12 -19.50 36.31 51.58
N PRO A 13 -20.29 36.72 50.60
CA PRO A 13 -21.36 35.88 50.08
C PRO A 13 -20.80 34.73 49.20
N SER A 14 -21.37 33.52 49.46
CA SER A 14 -21.07 32.24 48.82
C SER A 14 -21.45 32.14 47.32
N ILE A 15 -21.41 33.23 46.57
CA ILE A 15 -21.84 33.27 45.14
C ILE A 15 -20.70 33.06 44.16
N LEU A 16 -19.42 33.03 44.62
CA LEU A 16 -18.27 32.95 43.73
C LEU A 16 -17.75 31.52 43.49
N ARG A 17 -18.46 30.47 43.93
CA ARG A 17 -18.07 29.06 43.69
C ARG A 17 -18.91 28.31 42.67
N LEU A 18 -19.87 28.97 42.01
CA LEU A 18 -20.78 28.32 41.04
C LEU A 18 -20.51 28.67 39.57
N ILE A 19 -19.41 29.33 39.23
CA ILE A 19 -19.12 29.78 37.85
C ILE A 19 -17.92 29.02 37.21
N LEU A 20 -17.29 28.06 37.91
CA LEU A 20 -16.11 27.37 37.36
C LEU A 20 -16.32 25.91 36.98
N THR A 21 -17.56 25.45 36.78
CA THR A 21 -17.86 24.07 36.42
C THR A 21 -18.68 23.90 35.15
N VAL A 22 -18.82 24.92 34.30
CA VAL A 22 -19.69 24.87 33.10
C VAL A 22 -18.95 25.07 31.77
N PHE A 23 -17.65 25.01 31.71
CA PHE A 23 -16.97 25.12 30.41
C PHE A 23 -15.86 24.08 30.26
N LEU A 24 -16.19 22.81 30.30
CA LEU A 24 -15.36 21.77 29.68
C LEU A 24 -16.20 20.66 29.05
N SER A 25 -17.31 21.00 28.44
CA SER A 25 -17.82 20.26 27.28
C SER A 25 -17.27 20.94 26.04
N ALA A 26 -15.96 20.90 25.85
CA ALA A 26 -15.39 21.04 24.54
C ALA A 26 -15.98 19.88 23.72
N GLY A 27 -16.95 20.21 22.86
CA GLY A 27 -17.45 19.26 21.91
C GLY A 27 -16.25 18.64 21.20
N LEU A 28 -16.04 17.35 21.38
CA LEU A 28 -15.31 16.54 20.40
C LEU A 28 -16.15 16.64 19.13
N PHE A 29 -15.96 17.71 18.36
CA PHE A 29 -16.26 17.65 16.95
C PHE A 29 -15.33 16.57 16.46
N ALA A 30 -15.89 15.46 15.98
CA ALA A 30 -15.15 14.46 15.24
C ALA A 30 -14.47 15.24 14.10
N GLN A 31 -13.18 15.42 14.19
CA GLN A 31 -12.41 16.05 13.13
C GLN A 31 -12.38 15.06 11.99
N ASP A 32 -12.74 15.48 10.79
CA ASP A 32 -12.62 14.64 9.60
C ASP A 32 -11.21 14.06 9.56
N GLN A 33 -11.13 12.75 9.45
CA GLN A 33 -9.87 12.04 9.48
C GLN A 33 -9.59 11.48 8.09
N THR A 34 -8.42 11.77 7.55
CA THR A 34 -8.01 11.18 6.27
C THR A 34 -7.24 9.90 6.53
N LEU A 35 -7.71 8.81 5.92
CA LEU A 35 -6.97 7.56 5.76
C LEU A 35 -6.34 7.56 4.37
N TYR A 36 -5.03 7.35 4.32
CA TYR A 36 -4.30 7.21 3.08
C TYR A 36 -4.00 5.76 2.77
N ILE A 37 -4.15 5.39 1.51
CA ILE A 37 -3.69 4.11 0.97
C ILE A 37 -2.58 4.45 -0.03
N LEU A 38 -1.34 4.27 0.39
CA LEU A 38 -0.18 4.36 -0.47
C LEU A 38 -0.01 3.03 -1.19
N HIS A 39 0.19 3.07 -2.51
CA HIS A 39 0.24 1.83 -3.26
C HIS A 39 1.28 1.84 -4.37
N THR A 40 1.81 0.66 -4.64
CA THR A 40 2.74 0.36 -5.71
C THR A 40 2.28 -0.89 -6.46
N ASN A 41 2.79 -1.10 -7.66
CA ASN A 41 2.53 -2.28 -8.48
C ASN A 41 3.54 -2.37 -9.63
N ASN A 42 3.66 -3.53 -10.25
CA ASN A 42 4.47 -3.78 -11.46
C ASN A 42 5.89 -3.20 -11.38
N THR A 43 6.59 -3.40 -10.25
CA THR A 43 7.98 -2.93 -10.09
C THR A 43 8.93 -3.67 -11.03
N ASN A 44 8.61 -4.93 -11.44
CA ASN A 44 9.32 -5.70 -12.46
C ASN A 44 10.83 -5.85 -12.22
N GLY A 45 11.25 -5.87 -10.94
CA GLY A 45 12.65 -5.96 -10.56
C GLY A 45 13.48 -4.69 -10.82
N ALA A 46 12.85 -3.53 -10.97
CA ALA A 46 13.54 -2.27 -11.20
C ALA A 46 14.05 -1.67 -9.88
N LEU A 47 15.27 -2.04 -9.46
CA LEU A 47 15.93 -1.45 -8.28
C LEU A 47 16.31 0.01 -8.48
N GLU A 48 16.73 0.37 -9.71
CA GLU A 48 17.21 1.68 -10.08
C GLU A 48 16.40 2.30 -11.22
N ASN A 49 16.48 3.60 -11.36
CA ASN A 49 15.81 4.34 -12.42
C ASN A 49 16.20 3.85 -13.82
N CYS A 50 15.38 4.18 -14.82
CA CYS A 50 15.62 3.72 -16.20
C CYS A 50 16.72 4.48 -16.93
N TYR A 51 17.18 5.63 -16.42
CA TYR A 51 18.09 6.56 -17.13
C TYR A 51 17.63 6.89 -18.57
N CYS A 52 16.32 6.92 -18.80
CA CYS A 52 15.75 7.23 -20.10
C CYS A 52 15.79 8.75 -20.31
N PRO A 53 16.35 9.27 -21.43
CA PRO A 53 16.44 10.72 -21.66
C PRO A 53 15.07 11.41 -21.70
N ASP A 54 14.07 10.76 -22.31
CA ASP A 54 12.74 11.32 -22.48
C ASP A 54 11.82 11.13 -21.25
N HIS A 55 12.16 10.17 -20.39
CA HIS A 55 11.40 9.83 -19.17
C HIS A 55 12.37 9.47 -18.05
N PRO A 56 13.03 10.49 -17.43
CA PRO A 56 14.03 10.26 -16.39
C PRO A 56 13.33 9.93 -15.05
N PHE A 57 12.58 8.84 -15.01
CA PHE A 57 11.87 8.40 -13.82
C PHE A 57 12.78 7.54 -12.94
N GLY A 58 12.66 7.72 -11.63
CA GLY A 58 13.27 6.89 -10.61
C GLY A 58 12.60 5.55 -10.45
N SER A 59 13.07 4.77 -9.51
CA SER A 59 12.47 3.50 -9.14
C SER A 59 12.54 3.29 -7.62
N VAL A 60 12.92 2.10 -7.17
CA VAL A 60 12.92 1.75 -5.73
C VAL A 60 13.82 2.67 -4.92
N GLU A 61 14.95 3.12 -5.48
CA GLU A 61 15.90 4.04 -4.82
C GLU A 61 15.26 5.39 -4.43
N LYS A 62 14.35 5.91 -5.27
CA LYS A 62 13.61 7.15 -5.02
C LYS A 62 12.37 6.90 -4.17
N ARG A 63 11.62 5.87 -4.58
CA ARG A 63 10.37 5.46 -3.93
C ARG A 63 10.54 5.23 -2.43
N THR A 64 11.66 4.63 -2.03
CA THR A 64 11.92 4.31 -0.62
C THR A 64 11.96 5.56 0.26
N ILE A 65 12.61 6.64 -0.18
CA ILE A 65 12.60 7.91 0.56
C ILE A 65 11.20 8.53 0.56
N PHE A 66 10.58 8.64 -0.62
CA PHE A 66 9.24 9.23 -0.76
C PHE A 66 8.22 8.57 0.19
N VAL A 67 8.18 7.23 0.21
CA VAL A 67 7.24 6.47 1.06
C VAL A 67 7.53 6.69 2.55
N LYS A 68 8.81 6.69 2.96
CA LYS A 68 9.19 6.94 4.36
C LYS A 68 8.75 8.34 4.81
N ASP A 69 9.00 9.35 4.00
CA ASP A 69 8.64 10.74 4.31
C ASP A 69 7.12 10.88 4.37
N PHE A 70 6.39 10.33 3.39
CA PHE A 70 4.93 10.37 3.36
C PHE A 70 4.30 9.73 4.62
N ILE A 71 4.76 8.54 5.02
CA ILE A 71 4.23 7.88 6.22
C ILE A 71 4.55 8.65 7.49
N ASN A 72 5.71 9.30 7.58
CA ASN A 72 6.07 10.15 8.71
C ASN A 72 5.16 11.37 8.82
N GLU A 73 4.79 11.98 7.69
CA GLU A 73 3.88 13.11 7.64
C GLU A 73 2.41 12.69 7.83
N HIS A 74 2.06 11.50 7.40
CA HIS A 74 0.71 10.95 7.40
C HIS A 74 0.65 9.59 8.10
N PRO A 75 0.65 9.54 9.45
CA PRO A 75 0.72 8.27 10.19
C PRO A 75 -0.49 7.35 9.99
N ASN A 76 -1.63 7.89 9.51
CA ASN A 76 -2.81 7.10 9.15
C ASN A 76 -2.70 6.59 7.71
N THR A 77 -1.58 5.98 7.36
CA THR A 77 -1.32 5.42 6.02
C THR A 77 -1.27 3.90 6.07
N VAL A 78 -1.93 3.26 5.13
CA VAL A 78 -1.78 1.85 4.77
C VAL A 78 -0.90 1.77 3.53
N LEU A 79 0.14 0.96 3.54
CA LEU A 79 1.04 0.76 2.41
C LEU A 79 0.86 -0.63 1.83
N VAL A 80 0.58 -0.73 0.52
CA VAL A 80 0.29 -1.99 -0.17
C VAL A 80 1.00 -2.08 -1.53
N ASP A 81 1.19 -3.31 -2.02
CA ASP A 81 1.67 -3.59 -3.39
C ASP A 81 0.78 -4.63 -4.07
N ALA A 82 0.44 -4.40 -5.33
CA ALA A 82 -0.48 -5.24 -6.09
C ALA A 82 0.22 -6.20 -7.09
N GLY A 83 1.49 -6.54 -6.84
CA GLY A 83 2.19 -7.61 -7.52
C GLY A 83 3.10 -7.21 -8.68
N ASP A 84 3.79 -8.18 -9.23
CA ASP A 84 4.86 -8.04 -10.22
C ASP A 84 6.03 -7.22 -9.69
N PHE A 85 6.56 -7.63 -8.54
CA PHE A 85 7.67 -6.93 -7.90
C PHE A 85 9.05 -7.54 -8.22
N PHE A 86 9.13 -8.84 -8.56
CA PHE A 86 10.38 -9.50 -8.95
C PHE A 86 10.70 -9.33 -10.45
N THR A 87 11.79 -9.93 -10.90
CA THR A 87 12.17 -9.86 -12.31
C THR A 87 11.41 -10.87 -13.16
N MET A 88 10.93 -10.46 -14.34
CA MET A 88 10.22 -11.34 -15.29
C MET A 88 11.02 -12.60 -15.67
N THR A 89 12.33 -12.59 -15.54
CA THR A 89 13.22 -13.69 -15.93
C THR A 89 13.81 -14.44 -14.74
N HIS A 90 13.27 -14.23 -13.56
CA HIS A 90 13.69 -14.86 -12.29
C HIS A 90 15.20 -14.84 -12.08
N GLN A 91 15.75 -13.63 -12.07
CA GLN A 91 17.17 -13.42 -11.76
C GLN A 91 17.36 -13.50 -10.24
N SER A 92 17.57 -14.72 -9.72
CA SER A 92 17.54 -15.05 -8.29
C SER A 92 18.30 -14.07 -7.40
N TYR A 93 19.48 -13.59 -7.85
CA TYR A 93 20.25 -12.62 -7.06
C TYR A 93 19.59 -11.24 -7.04
N LYS A 94 19.04 -10.78 -8.17
CA LYS A 94 18.32 -9.51 -8.24
C LYS A 94 17.01 -9.57 -7.48
N ASP A 95 16.31 -10.70 -7.57
CA ASP A 95 15.06 -10.93 -6.84
C ASP A 95 15.28 -10.95 -5.32
N SER A 96 16.43 -11.50 -4.84
CA SER A 96 16.82 -11.41 -3.43
C SER A 96 17.03 -9.96 -2.99
N LEU A 97 17.73 -9.15 -3.79
CA LEU A 97 17.92 -7.72 -3.50
C LEU A 97 16.59 -6.94 -3.53
N MET A 98 15.68 -7.31 -4.45
CA MET A 98 14.34 -6.74 -4.48
C MET A 98 13.57 -7.05 -3.20
N ALA A 99 13.61 -8.30 -2.73
CA ALA A 99 12.97 -8.69 -1.47
C ALA A 99 13.55 -7.90 -0.27
N GLU A 100 14.89 -7.74 -0.21
CA GLU A 100 15.54 -6.91 0.81
C GLU A 100 15.12 -5.43 0.70
N ALA A 101 15.01 -4.89 -0.51
CA ALA A 101 14.58 -3.50 -0.70
C ALA A 101 13.13 -3.27 -0.27
N TYR A 102 12.24 -4.22 -0.54
CA TYR A 102 10.85 -4.17 -0.04
C TYR A 102 10.80 -4.21 1.50
N ALA A 103 11.68 -4.98 2.14
CA ALA A 103 11.77 -5.03 3.61
C ALA A 103 12.21 -3.71 4.26
N LEU A 104 12.71 -2.73 3.49
CA LEU A 104 13.03 -1.39 4.00
C LEU A 104 11.78 -0.53 4.26
N LEU A 105 10.62 -0.95 3.75
CA LEU A 105 9.36 -0.26 3.85
C LEU A 105 8.34 -1.08 4.64
N PRO A 106 7.48 -0.44 5.44
CA PRO A 106 6.50 -1.12 6.27
C PRO A 106 5.23 -1.48 5.46
N TYR A 107 5.37 -2.32 4.44
CA TYR A 107 4.20 -2.81 3.71
C TYR A 107 3.26 -3.55 4.66
N ASP A 108 2.00 -3.14 4.69
CA ASP A 108 0.96 -3.82 5.46
C ASP A 108 0.54 -5.14 4.80
N ALA A 109 0.42 -5.13 3.47
CA ALA A 109 0.16 -6.33 2.68
C ALA A 109 0.66 -6.18 1.24
N ILE A 110 1.02 -7.29 0.62
CA ILE A 110 1.34 -7.40 -0.81
C ILE A 110 0.61 -8.57 -1.44
N LEU A 111 0.25 -8.44 -2.70
CA LEU A 111 -0.33 -9.50 -3.53
C LEU A 111 0.75 -10.01 -4.50
N PRO A 112 1.02 -11.30 -4.62
CA PRO A 112 1.86 -11.82 -5.71
C PRO A 112 1.19 -11.60 -7.06
N GLY A 113 1.96 -11.13 -8.05
CA GLY A 113 1.52 -11.03 -9.44
C GLY A 113 1.75 -12.32 -10.23
N ASP A 114 1.46 -12.28 -11.52
CA ASP A 114 1.65 -13.45 -12.38
C ASP A 114 3.13 -13.79 -12.58
N GLN A 115 4.04 -12.84 -12.46
CA GLN A 115 5.47 -13.11 -12.48
C GLN A 115 5.91 -13.96 -11.27
N GLU A 116 5.43 -13.62 -10.08
CA GLU A 116 5.71 -14.37 -8.85
C GLU A 116 5.14 -15.79 -8.91
N LEU A 117 3.94 -15.95 -9.45
CA LEU A 117 3.30 -17.27 -9.57
C LEU A 117 4.00 -18.20 -10.58
N THR A 118 4.88 -17.68 -11.45
CA THR A 118 5.69 -18.54 -12.34
C THR A 118 6.92 -19.13 -11.66
N MET A 119 7.22 -18.74 -10.44
CA MET A 119 8.32 -19.29 -9.65
C MET A 119 7.85 -20.58 -8.95
N ASP A 120 8.78 -21.53 -8.75
CA ASP A 120 8.52 -22.69 -7.89
C ASP A 120 8.35 -22.21 -6.43
N GLY A 121 7.40 -22.80 -5.69
CA GLY A 121 7.09 -22.38 -4.31
C GLY A 121 8.29 -22.44 -3.36
N ASP A 122 9.17 -23.42 -3.49
CA ASP A 122 10.39 -23.55 -2.72
C ASP A 122 11.41 -22.44 -2.99
N LYS A 123 11.32 -21.76 -4.11
CA LYS A 123 12.17 -20.59 -4.46
C LYS A 123 11.55 -19.28 -4.03
N ILE A 124 10.24 -19.11 -4.21
CA ILE A 124 9.57 -17.86 -3.90
C ILE A 124 9.27 -17.68 -2.41
N ASP A 125 8.89 -18.76 -1.68
CA ASP A 125 8.51 -18.65 -0.27
C ASP A 125 9.61 -18.03 0.61
N PRO A 126 10.92 -18.37 0.45
CA PRO A 126 12.00 -17.68 1.16
C PRO A 126 12.11 -16.19 0.80
N LEU A 127 11.90 -15.81 -0.46
CA LEU A 127 11.97 -14.41 -0.89
C LEU A 127 10.81 -13.60 -0.29
N LEU A 128 9.60 -14.15 -0.31
CA LEU A 128 8.43 -13.52 0.34
C LEU A 128 8.66 -13.39 1.86
N GLY A 129 9.32 -14.38 2.48
CA GLY A 129 9.69 -14.32 3.88
C GLY A 129 10.68 -13.20 4.22
N LEU A 130 11.61 -12.86 3.31
CA LEU A 130 12.55 -11.75 3.47
C LEU A 130 11.85 -10.38 3.49
N MET A 131 10.73 -10.23 2.78
CA MET A 131 10.01 -8.96 2.67
C MET A 131 9.35 -8.53 4.00
N ASN A 132 9.25 -9.43 4.97
CA ASN A 132 8.70 -9.17 6.32
C ASN A 132 7.33 -8.49 6.31
N THR A 133 6.45 -8.91 5.41
CA THR A 133 5.09 -8.39 5.24
C THR A 133 4.07 -9.51 5.11
N LYS A 134 2.78 -9.19 5.08
CA LYS A 134 1.72 -10.17 4.82
C LYS A 134 1.52 -10.35 3.32
N ILE A 135 1.50 -11.60 2.90
CA ILE A 135 1.22 -11.98 1.52
C ILE A 135 -0.25 -12.37 1.45
N VAL A 136 -1.05 -11.58 0.72
CA VAL A 136 -2.49 -11.82 0.61
C VAL A 136 -2.85 -12.45 -0.73
N GLY A 137 -3.77 -13.43 -0.70
CA GLY A 137 -4.28 -14.08 -1.90
C GLY A 137 -5.60 -14.78 -1.59
N THR A 138 -6.70 -14.04 -1.72
CA THR A 138 -8.05 -14.51 -1.33
C THR A 138 -8.53 -15.67 -2.22
N ASN A 139 -8.15 -15.65 -3.49
CA ASN A 139 -8.51 -16.72 -4.44
C ASN A 139 -7.31 -17.56 -4.90
N ILE A 140 -6.15 -17.41 -4.25
CA ILE A 140 -4.87 -18.02 -4.65
C ILE A 140 -4.48 -19.07 -3.63
N ALA A 141 -4.13 -20.26 -4.10
CA ALA A 141 -3.35 -21.23 -3.35
C ALA A 141 -2.18 -21.70 -4.23
N MET A 142 -0.99 -21.82 -3.66
CA MET A 142 0.22 -22.20 -4.38
C MET A 142 1.02 -23.21 -3.55
N ASP A 143 1.39 -24.31 -4.16
CA ASP A 143 2.18 -25.36 -3.53
C ASP A 143 3.55 -24.83 -3.12
N GLY A 144 3.95 -25.09 -1.88
CA GLY A 144 5.23 -24.67 -1.32
C GLY A 144 5.27 -23.23 -0.81
N VAL A 145 4.18 -22.44 -0.91
CA VAL A 145 4.06 -21.10 -0.32
C VAL A 145 3.22 -21.18 0.96
N ASN A 146 3.87 -20.95 2.11
CA ASN A 146 3.25 -21.17 3.42
C ASN A 146 2.68 -19.91 4.07
N ASN A 147 3.11 -18.72 3.61
CA ASN A 147 2.76 -17.44 4.23
C ASN A 147 1.62 -16.69 3.53
N LEU A 148 0.95 -17.33 2.57
CA LEU A 148 -0.18 -16.77 1.84
C LEU A 148 -1.44 -16.86 2.71
N VAL A 149 -2.10 -15.71 2.94
CA VAL A 149 -3.33 -15.61 3.73
C VAL A 149 -4.47 -15.04 2.87
N SER A 150 -5.73 -15.42 3.18
CA SER A 150 -6.89 -14.92 2.41
C SER A 150 -7.08 -13.41 2.58
N SER A 151 -6.79 -12.88 3.76
CA SER A 151 -6.89 -11.45 4.07
C SER A 151 -5.99 -11.06 5.23
N HIS A 152 -5.73 -9.76 5.37
CA HIS A 152 -5.03 -9.20 6.51
C HIS A 152 -5.82 -8.04 7.11
N LEU A 153 -5.92 -8.00 8.44
CA LEU A 153 -6.57 -6.91 9.18
C LEU A 153 -5.50 -5.98 9.76
N VAL A 154 -5.66 -4.68 9.53
CA VAL A 154 -4.83 -3.64 10.13
C VAL A 154 -5.68 -2.55 10.76
N ASP A 155 -5.18 -1.93 11.83
CA ASP A 155 -5.80 -0.77 12.46
C ASP A 155 -5.05 0.50 12.08
N ARG A 156 -5.75 1.48 11.51
CA ARG A 156 -5.20 2.81 11.19
C ARG A 156 -6.23 3.88 11.49
N GLY A 157 -5.82 4.91 12.25
CA GLY A 157 -6.71 6.01 12.57
C GLY A 157 -7.99 5.61 13.31
N GLY A 158 -7.99 4.48 14.03
CA GLY A 158 -9.16 3.96 14.73
C GLY A 158 -10.13 3.17 13.86
N TYR A 159 -9.79 2.90 12.60
CA TYR A 159 -10.57 2.06 11.69
C TYR A 159 -9.90 0.71 11.49
N ARG A 160 -10.71 -0.35 11.44
CA ARG A 160 -10.29 -1.71 11.12
C ARG A 160 -10.37 -1.90 9.61
N ILE A 161 -9.26 -2.17 8.99
CA ILE A 161 -9.14 -2.23 7.54
C ILE A 161 -8.82 -3.67 7.13
N ALA A 162 -9.66 -4.24 6.28
CA ALA A 162 -9.40 -5.54 5.67
C ALA A 162 -8.72 -5.35 4.31
N ILE A 163 -7.58 -6.00 4.13
CA ILE A 163 -6.84 -6.05 2.88
C ILE A 163 -6.97 -7.47 2.32
N MET A 164 -7.51 -7.60 1.13
CA MET A 164 -7.70 -8.83 0.38
C MET A 164 -6.90 -8.78 -0.92
N GLY A 165 -6.66 -9.92 -1.57
CA GLY A 165 -5.92 -9.97 -2.83
C GLY A 165 -6.45 -11.00 -3.80
N ILE A 166 -6.59 -10.65 -5.08
CA ILE A 166 -7.03 -11.57 -6.13
C ILE A 166 -6.16 -11.54 -7.38
N MET A 167 -6.09 -12.69 -8.03
CA MET A 167 -5.53 -12.90 -9.37
C MET A 167 -6.64 -13.33 -10.31
N ASP A 168 -6.63 -12.83 -11.56
CA ASP A 168 -7.49 -13.36 -12.61
C ASP A 168 -7.04 -14.77 -12.98
N PRO A 169 -7.91 -15.79 -12.90
CA PRO A 169 -7.57 -17.14 -13.35
C PRO A 169 -7.11 -17.22 -14.81
N TYR A 170 -7.46 -16.24 -15.62
CA TYR A 170 -7.03 -16.16 -17.02
C TYR A 170 -5.57 -15.72 -17.17
N ALA A 171 -4.98 -15.04 -16.19
CA ALA A 171 -3.58 -14.61 -16.22
C ALA A 171 -2.62 -15.79 -16.43
N VAL A 172 -2.91 -16.94 -15.82
CA VAL A 172 -2.10 -18.17 -15.93
C VAL A 172 -2.44 -19.04 -17.14
N LYS A 173 -3.33 -18.60 -18.04
CA LYS A 173 -3.81 -19.36 -19.19
C LYS A 173 -2.70 -19.91 -20.08
N TYR A 174 -1.64 -19.13 -20.27
CA TYR A 174 -0.54 -19.46 -21.17
C TYR A 174 0.61 -20.19 -20.47
N TYR A 175 0.49 -20.48 -19.17
CA TYR A 175 1.49 -21.24 -18.43
C TYR A 175 1.48 -22.70 -18.81
N SER A 176 2.62 -23.39 -18.58
CA SER A 176 2.70 -24.83 -18.78
C SER A 176 1.72 -25.56 -17.85
N GLU A 177 1.23 -26.75 -18.27
CA GLU A 177 0.34 -27.52 -17.41
C GLU A 177 1.00 -27.88 -16.07
N GLU A 178 2.31 -28.18 -16.07
CA GLU A 178 3.07 -28.43 -14.84
C GLU A 178 3.00 -27.26 -13.85
N LEU A 179 3.04 -26.02 -14.34
CA LEU A 179 2.92 -24.83 -13.49
C LEU A 179 1.49 -24.63 -12.98
N LYS A 180 0.50 -24.84 -13.87
CA LYS A 180 -0.92 -24.74 -13.49
C LYS A 180 -1.34 -25.76 -12.45
N GLU A 181 -0.72 -26.95 -12.41
CA GLU A 181 -0.97 -27.94 -11.38
C GLU A 181 -0.54 -27.48 -9.97
N LYS A 182 0.46 -26.60 -9.88
CA LYS A 182 0.97 -26.04 -8.62
C LYS A 182 0.21 -24.83 -8.13
N ILE A 183 -0.62 -24.21 -8.97
CA ILE A 183 -1.35 -22.98 -8.69
C ILE A 183 -2.83 -23.27 -8.77
N GLN A 184 -3.57 -22.98 -7.71
CA GLN A 184 -5.02 -23.07 -7.69
C GLN A 184 -5.61 -21.67 -7.59
N LEU A 185 -6.33 -21.26 -8.62
CA LEU A 185 -7.07 -20.00 -8.65
C LEU A 185 -8.58 -20.29 -8.65
N SER A 186 -9.25 -19.90 -7.57
CA SER A 186 -10.71 -20.01 -7.49
C SER A 186 -11.39 -18.81 -8.17
N ASP A 187 -12.72 -18.87 -8.31
CA ASP A 187 -13.53 -17.74 -8.80
C ASP A 187 -13.32 -16.51 -7.90
N PRO A 188 -12.77 -15.40 -8.42
CA PRO A 188 -12.38 -14.26 -7.60
C PRO A 188 -13.58 -13.54 -6.96
N VAL A 189 -14.74 -13.48 -7.66
CA VAL A 189 -15.96 -12.84 -7.13
C VAL A 189 -16.45 -13.61 -5.91
N LYS A 190 -16.59 -14.93 -6.05
CA LYS A 190 -17.06 -15.78 -4.93
C LYS A 190 -16.09 -15.79 -3.77
N ALA A 191 -14.78 -15.78 -4.03
CA ALA A 191 -13.77 -15.77 -3.00
C ALA A 191 -13.82 -14.47 -2.18
N VAL A 192 -13.92 -13.31 -2.84
CA VAL A 192 -14.01 -12.01 -2.18
C VAL A 192 -15.33 -11.87 -1.41
N GLU A 193 -16.46 -12.23 -2.01
CA GLU A 193 -17.75 -12.17 -1.33
C GLU A 193 -17.78 -13.04 -0.06
N ALA A 194 -17.21 -14.25 -0.13
CA ALA A 194 -17.12 -15.14 1.03
C ALA A 194 -16.22 -14.57 2.13
N GLU A 195 -15.07 -14.01 1.76
CA GLU A 195 -14.14 -13.39 2.72
C GLU A 195 -14.74 -12.13 3.36
N MET A 196 -15.41 -11.29 2.58
CA MET A 196 -16.11 -10.11 3.10
C MET A 196 -17.22 -10.49 4.10
N GLU A 197 -17.94 -11.58 3.86
CA GLU A 197 -18.96 -12.07 4.81
C GLU A 197 -18.33 -12.54 6.13
N ILE A 198 -17.13 -13.15 6.09
CA ILE A 198 -16.35 -13.52 7.29
C ILE A 198 -15.87 -12.29 8.07
N LEU A 199 -15.60 -11.21 7.36
CA LEU A 199 -14.98 -9.99 7.90
C LEU A 199 -15.99 -8.87 8.21
N LYS A 200 -17.26 -8.98 7.86
CA LYS A 200 -18.27 -7.91 7.95
C LYS A 200 -18.39 -7.23 9.31
N ASP A 201 -18.20 -8.00 10.41
CA ASP A 201 -18.25 -7.47 11.77
C ASP A 201 -16.85 -7.15 12.35
N LYS A 202 -15.79 -7.38 11.55
CA LYS A 202 -14.40 -7.21 11.96
C LYS A 202 -13.70 -6.08 11.25
N ALA A 203 -14.22 -5.61 10.12
CA ALA A 203 -13.63 -4.56 9.31
C ALA A 203 -14.64 -3.45 9.03
N ASP A 204 -14.15 -2.23 9.04
CA ASP A 204 -14.90 -1.02 8.72
C ASP A 204 -14.64 -0.59 7.27
N ILE A 205 -13.45 -0.92 6.75
CA ILE A 205 -12.98 -0.57 5.40
C ILE A 205 -12.44 -1.83 4.72
N PHE A 206 -12.80 -2.01 3.44
CA PHE A 206 -12.35 -3.13 2.60
C PHE A 206 -11.52 -2.60 1.45
N ILE A 207 -10.25 -3.03 1.39
CA ILE A 207 -9.31 -2.77 0.30
C ILE A 207 -9.07 -4.09 -0.44
N LEU A 208 -9.16 -4.07 -1.76
CA LEU A 208 -8.85 -5.21 -2.61
C LEU A 208 -7.64 -4.90 -3.49
N LEU A 209 -6.59 -5.70 -3.35
CA LEU A 209 -5.48 -5.72 -4.29
C LEU A 209 -5.85 -6.65 -5.46
N THR A 210 -5.60 -6.22 -6.68
CA THR A 210 -5.95 -7.02 -7.86
C THR A 210 -4.78 -7.13 -8.83
N HIS A 211 -4.57 -8.32 -9.38
CA HIS A 211 -3.65 -8.53 -10.47
C HIS A 211 -4.39 -9.09 -11.70
N GLN A 212 -5.20 -8.22 -12.35
CA GLN A 212 -6.07 -8.62 -13.46
C GLN A 212 -6.21 -7.55 -14.57
N GLY A 213 -5.77 -6.33 -14.30
CA GLY A 213 -5.86 -5.22 -15.24
C GLY A 213 -7.09 -4.35 -15.05
N ALA A 214 -6.96 -3.08 -15.45
CA ALA A 214 -7.91 -2.01 -15.18
C ALA A 214 -9.33 -2.27 -15.67
N ASP A 215 -9.50 -2.85 -16.86
CA ASP A 215 -10.83 -3.14 -17.43
C ASP A 215 -11.57 -4.20 -16.60
N LEU A 216 -10.85 -5.20 -16.07
CA LEU A 216 -11.44 -6.22 -15.21
C LEU A 216 -11.72 -5.67 -13.81
N ASP A 217 -10.95 -4.71 -13.32
CA ASP A 217 -11.20 -4.04 -12.04
C ASP A 217 -12.52 -3.27 -12.06
N GLU A 218 -12.82 -2.57 -13.16
CA GLU A 218 -14.11 -1.91 -13.34
C GLU A 218 -15.27 -2.91 -13.35
N ALA A 219 -15.15 -3.98 -14.14
CA ALA A 219 -16.15 -5.04 -14.21
C ALA A 219 -16.32 -5.79 -12.89
N PHE A 220 -15.27 -5.88 -12.06
CA PHE A 220 -15.30 -6.46 -10.73
C PHE A 220 -16.07 -5.57 -9.75
N ALA A 221 -15.79 -4.26 -9.75
CA ALA A 221 -16.49 -3.28 -8.91
C ALA A 221 -17.98 -3.14 -9.27
N GLU A 222 -18.36 -3.47 -10.51
CA GLU A 222 -19.78 -3.56 -10.88
C GLU A 222 -20.49 -4.72 -10.18
N LYS A 223 -19.80 -5.84 -9.94
CA LYS A 223 -20.36 -7.08 -9.40
C LYS A 223 -20.31 -7.13 -7.87
N VAL A 224 -19.15 -6.85 -7.29
CA VAL A 224 -18.91 -6.96 -5.84
C VAL A 224 -19.19 -5.63 -5.17
N LYS A 225 -20.14 -5.61 -4.25
CA LYS A 225 -20.54 -4.42 -3.49
C LYS A 225 -19.81 -4.35 -2.14
N GLY A 226 -19.63 -3.13 -1.63
CA GLY A 226 -19.05 -2.89 -0.30
C GLY A 226 -17.53 -2.82 -0.27
N LEU A 227 -16.86 -2.93 -1.41
CA LEU A 227 -15.46 -2.56 -1.55
C LEU A 227 -15.31 -1.03 -1.50
N HIS A 228 -14.26 -0.55 -0.86
CA HIS A 228 -13.99 0.89 -0.74
C HIS A 228 -12.92 1.35 -1.72
N VAL A 229 -11.86 0.54 -1.88
CA VAL A 229 -10.76 0.80 -2.81
C VAL A 229 -10.35 -0.52 -3.48
N ILE A 230 -10.12 -0.47 -4.79
CA ILE A 230 -9.37 -1.47 -5.55
C ILE A 230 -8.04 -0.84 -5.94
N VAL A 231 -6.95 -1.52 -5.57
CA VAL A 231 -5.59 -1.21 -6.02
C VAL A 231 -5.23 -2.21 -7.11
N GLY A 232 -5.27 -1.75 -8.36
CA GLY A 232 -5.06 -2.57 -9.53
C GLY A 232 -3.60 -2.74 -9.94
N SER A 233 -3.35 -3.76 -10.77
CA SER A 233 -2.05 -4.09 -11.34
C SER A 233 -2.21 -4.76 -12.71
N HIS A 234 -1.17 -5.44 -13.22
CA HIS A 234 -1.08 -6.19 -14.46
C HIS A 234 -1.09 -5.33 -15.74
N SER A 235 -2.06 -4.44 -15.94
CA SER A 235 -2.13 -3.57 -17.13
C SER A 235 -1.09 -2.46 -17.18
N GLN A 236 -0.31 -2.26 -16.11
CA GLN A 236 0.71 -1.21 -15.99
C GLN A 236 0.20 0.22 -16.26
N SER A 237 -1.09 0.45 -16.01
CA SER A 237 -1.73 1.75 -16.25
C SER A 237 -1.30 2.77 -15.19
N ALA A 238 -0.84 3.94 -15.62
CA ALA A 238 -0.61 5.08 -14.75
C ALA A 238 -1.93 5.87 -14.66
N MET A 239 -2.69 5.68 -13.59
CA MET A 239 -3.98 6.33 -13.38
C MET A 239 -3.79 7.63 -12.60
N ASP A 240 -3.55 8.73 -13.33
CA ASP A 240 -3.53 10.07 -12.74
C ASP A 240 -4.92 10.51 -12.27
N GLU A 241 -5.94 10.10 -13.02
CA GLU A 241 -7.33 10.25 -12.64
C GLU A 241 -7.92 8.87 -12.28
N PRO A 242 -8.19 8.60 -10.99
CA PRO A 242 -8.80 7.36 -10.55
C PRO A 242 -10.24 7.25 -11.04
N LYS A 243 -10.73 6.02 -11.15
CA LYS A 243 -12.13 5.76 -11.51
C LYS A 243 -12.94 5.41 -10.26
N GLU A 244 -14.21 5.76 -10.25
CA GLU A 244 -15.13 5.31 -9.21
C GLU A 244 -16.30 4.55 -9.83
N VAL A 245 -16.48 3.29 -9.39
CA VAL A 245 -17.54 2.41 -9.87
C VAL A 245 -18.33 1.88 -8.67
N ASN A 246 -19.62 2.17 -8.63
CA ASN A 246 -20.52 1.74 -7.55
C ASN A 246 -20.02 2.08 -6.13
N GLY A 247 -19.33 3.22 -5.97
CA GLY A 247 -18.75 3.64 -4.71
C GLY A 247 -17.40 2.99 -4.39
N THR A 248 -16.82 2.21 -5.29
CA THR A 248 -15.46 1.67 -5.17
C THR A 248 -14.49 2.55 -5.96
N LEU A 249 -13.49 3.12 -5.28
CA LEU A 249 -12.40 3.85 -5.93
C LEU A 249 -11.40 2.86 -6.54
N ILE A 250 -11.05 3.01 -7.81
CA ILE A 250 -10.09 2.17 -8.53
C ILE A 250 -8.85 2.99 -8.86
N VAL A 251 -7.67 2.50 -8.45
CA VAL A 251 -6.38 3.17 -8.62
C VAL A 251 -5.32 2.20 -9.11
N GLN A 252 -4.33 2.70 -9.87
CA GLN A 252 -3.16 1.93 -10.31
C GLN A 252 -1.97 2.86 -10.55
N ALA A 253 -0.73 2.45 -10.20
CA ALA A 253 0.47 3.29 -10.17
C ALA A 253 1.49 2.95 -11.26
N GLY A 254 1.06 2.60 -12.47
CA GLY A 254 1.96 2.40 -13.60
C GLY A 254 2.87 1.19 -13.47
N LYS A 255 4.17 1.37 -13.68
CA LYS A 255 5.17 0.30 -13.71
C LYS A 255 6.56 0.75 -13.25
N GLU A 256 7.45 -0.24 -13.06
CA GLU A 256 8.90 -0.09 -12.88
C GLU A 256 9.28 0.91 -11.77
N GLY A 257 8.36 1.14 -10.80
CA GLY A 257 8.57 2.08 -9.71
C GLY A 257 8.58 3.55 -10.12
N TYR A 258 8.12 3.89 -11.33
CA TYR A 258 8.05 5.27 -11.81
C TYR A 258 7.10 6.14 -11.03
N TYR A 259 6.11 5.53 -10.40
CA TYR A 259 5.08 6.22 -9.65
C TYR A 259 4.83 5.55 -8.29
N VAL A 260 4.39 6.36 -7.35
CA VAL A 260 3.70 5.92 -6.14
C VAL A 260 2.28 6.46 -6.20
N GLY A 261 1.29 5.59 -6.06
CA GLY A 261 -0.10 6.01 -6.01
C GLY A 261 -0.54 6.31 -4.58
N THR A 262 -1.45 7.27 -4.45
CA THR A 262 -2.08 7.63 -3.19
C THR A 262 -3.58 7.66 -3.38
N ALA A 263 -4.33 6.79 -2.68
CA ALA A 263 -5.76 6.96 -2.49
C ALA A 263 -6.01 7.58 -1.12
N ALA A 264 -6.97 8.50 -1.02
CA ALA A 264 -7.35 9.16 0.22
C ALA A 264 -8.85 9.00 0.47
N LEU A 265 -9.20 8.54 1.67
CA LEU A 265 -10.57 8.43 2.15
C LEU A 265 -10.77 9.46 3.27
N ILE A 266 -11.69 10.40 3.08
CA ILE A 266 -12.08 11.34 4.13
C ILE A 266 -13.18 10.69 4.95
N LEU A 267 -12.88 10.41 6.20
CA LEU A 267 -13.70 9.63 7.13
C LEU A 267 -14.31 10.54 8.18
N ASN A 268 -15.61 10.38 8.39
CA ASN A 268 -16.33 11.03 9.48
C ASN A 268 -17.15 9.95 10.22
N LYS A 269 -16.64 9.52 11.37
CA LYS A 269 -17.20 8.40 12.15
C LYS A 269 -17.37 7.13 11.30
N ASP A 270 -18.62 6.78 10.99
CA ASP A 270 -18.97 5.53 10.28
C ASP A 270 -19.19 5.75 8.77
N THR A 271 -18.83 6.95 8.24
CA THR A 271 -19.08 7.30 6.84
C THR A 271 -17.81 7.74 6.12
N ILE A 272 -17.70 7.39 4.86
CA ILE A 272 -16.71 7.93 3.94
C ILE A 272 -17.37 9.10 3.20
N GLU A 273 -16.93 10.33 3.50
CA GLU A 273 -17.51 11.55 2.92
C GLU A 273 -16.98 11.85 1.52
N ALA A 274 -15.71 11.53 1.29
CA ALA A 274 -15.09 11.72 -0.02
C ALA A 274 -13.95 10.71 -0.24
N LYS A 275 -13.68 10.47 -1.52
CA LYS A 275 -12.56 9.65 -1.99
C LYS A 275 -11.82 10.41 -3.08
N SER A 276 -10.52 10.27 -3.11
CA SER A 276 -9.69 10.82 -4.18
C SER A 276 -8.47 9.93 -4.39
N GLY A 277 -7.78 10.13 -5.50
CA GLY A 277 -6.52 9.45 -5.76
C GLY A 277 -5.64 10.28 -6.69
N ARG A 278 -4.36 9.99 -6.68
CA ARG A 278 -3.35 10.56 -7.55
C ARG A 278 -2.17 9.61 -7.67
N ILE A 279 -1.30 9.89 -8.62
CA ILE A 279 0.03 9.29 -8.69
C ILE A 279 1.10 10.38 -8.54
N ASP A 280 2.13 10.09 -7.78
CA ASP A 280 3.30 10.95 -7.61
C ASP A 280 4.46 10.35 -8.42
N THR A 281 5.05 11.11 -9.35
CA THR A 281 6.15 10.65 -10.19
C THR A 281 7.46 10.66 -9.40
N MET A 282 8.18 9.54 -9.42
CA MET A 282 9.53 9.45 -8.86
C MET A 282 10.51 10.07 -9.84
N THR A 283 10.77 11.36 -9.67
CA THR A 283 11.62 12.11 -10.60
C THR A 283 13.12 11.90 -10.33
N PHE A 284 13.95 12.11 -11.34
CA PHE A 284 15.39 11.88 -11.27
C PHE A 284 16.10 12.75 -10.21
N ASP A 285 15.58 13.94 -9.92
CA ASP A 285 16.13 14.91 -8.97
C ASP A 285 15.76 14.62 -7.51
N MET A 286 14.85 13.67 -7.25
CA MET A 286 14.55 13.19 -5.90
C MET A 286 15.77 12.52 -5.27
N PRO A 287 15.92 12.54 -3.93
CA PRO A 287 17.01 11.86 -3.24
C PRO A 287 16.96 10.35 -3.41
N ASP A 288 18.13 9.73 -3.47
CA ASP A 288 18.30 8.27 -3.46
C ASP A 288 18.33 7.74 -2.03
N ASP A 289 17.77 6.55 -1.81
CA ASP A 289 17.97 5.82 -0.55
C ASP A 289 19.34 5.14 -0.56
N ASP A 290 20.17 5.46 0.42
CA ASP A 290 21.56 4.98 0.50
C ASP A 290 21.63 3.44 0.52
N ARG A 291 20.70 2.77 1.22
CA ARG A 291 20.70 1.31 1.31
C ARG A 291 20.33 0.65 -0.01
N VAL A 292 19.37 1.22 -0.74
CA VAL A 292 19.03 0.73 -2.09
C VAL A 292 20.19 0.97 -3.05
N MET A 293 20.88 2.11 -2.94
CA MET A 293 22.07 2.38 -3.74
C MET A 293 23.22 1.41 -3.46
N GLU A 294 23.41 1.00 -2.19
CA GLU A 294 24.37 -0.07 -1.86
C GLU A 294 23.99 -1.39 -2.56
N MET A 295 22.71 -1.78 -2.55
CA MET A 295 22.22 -2.99 -3.23
C MET A 295 22.46 -2.93 -4.75
N ILE A 296 22.25 -1.77 -5.37
CA ILE A 296 22.51 -1.56 -6.80
C ILE A 296 24.01 -1.75 -7.09
N HIS A 297 24.89 -1.12 -6.30
CA HIS A 297 26.35 -1.25 -6.47
C HIS A 297 26.83 -2.69 -6.23
N GLU A 298 26.23 -3.38 -5.25
CA GLU A 298 26.53 -4.79 -5.00
C GLU A 298 26.15 -5.66 -6.19
N TYR A 299 24.93 -5.45 -6.74
CA TYR A 299 24.48 -6.14 -7.95
C TYR A 299 25.41 -5.90 -9.14
N GLU A 300 25.75 -4.65 -9.41
CA GLU A 300 26.69 -4.26 -10.50
C GLU A 300 28.05 -4.93 -10.31
N SER A 301 28.60 -4.89 -9.11
CA SER A 301 29.89 -5.46 -8.76
C SER A 301 29.96 -6.99 -8.95
N LYS A 302 28.92 -7.70 -8.46
CA LYS A 302 28.88 -9.17 -8.51
C LYS A 302 28.56 -9.72 -9.91
N THR A 303 27.74 -9.01 -10.67
CA THR A 303 27.26 -9.49 -11.97
C THR A 303 28.01 -8.92 -13.17
N GLY A 304 28.72 -7.82 -12.97
CA GLY A 304 29.29 -7.02 -14.08
C GLY A 304 28.22 -6.35 -14.95
N ARG A 305 26.96 -6.36 -14.53
CA ARG A 305 25.83 -5.76 -15.24
C ARG A 305 25.63 -4.33 -14.77
N ILE A 306 26.08 -3.37 -15.59
CA ILE A 306 25.86 -1.94 -15.35
C ILE A 306 24.80 -1.46 -16.34
N ASN A 307 23.89 -0.60 -15.87
CA ASN A 307 22.94 0.04 -16.75
C ASN A 307 23.68 0.92 -17.78
N ARG A 308 23.60 0.55 -19.06
CA ARG A 308 24.34 1.22 -20.14
C ARG A 308 23.95 2.70 -20.28
N ARG A 309 22.69 3.03 -20.03
CA ARG A 309 22.20 4.42 -20.09
C ARG A 309 22.81 5.27 -18.98
N LYS A 310 23.04 4.71 -17.79
CA LYS A 310 23.77 5.34 -16.69
C LYS A 310 25.21 5.74 -17.10
N LEU A 311 25.88 4.91 -17.91
CA LEU A 311 27.21 5.22 -18.41
C LEU A 311 27.19 6.39 -19.39
N ILE A 312 26.25 6.41 -20.33
CA ILE A 312 26.09 7.49 -21.32
C ILE A 312 25.86 8.83 -20.61
N MET A 313 24.96 8.90 -19.66
CA MET A 313 24.68 10.13 -18.90
C MET A 313 25.88 10.63 -18.07
N LYS A 314 26.82 9.75 -17.68
CA LYS A 314 28.05 10.16 -17.00
C LYS A 314 29.09 10.78 -17.96
N GLU A 315 29.08 10.39 -19.24
CA GLU A 315 29.99 10.93 -20.27
C GLU A 315 29.53 12.30 -20.79
N GLU A 316 28.22 12.64 -20.65
CA GLU A 316 27.64 13.92 -21.07
C GLU A 316 27.76 15.04 -20.02
N LYS A 317 28.24 14.74 -18.80
CA LYS A 317 28.51 15.69 -17.72
C LYS A 317 30.00 16.02 -17.60
#